data_830dcac3f9e80c806d4bdfcb436f43e6
#
_entry.id   830dcac3f9e80c806d4bdfcb436f43e6
#
_cell.length_a   1.000
_cell.length_b   1.000
_cell.length_c   1.000
_cell.angle_alpha   90.00
_cell.angle_beta   90.00
_cell.angle_gamma   90.00
#
_symmetry.space_group_name_H-M   'P 1'
#
loop_
_entity.id
_entity.type
_entity.pdbx_description
1 polymer ?
#
loop_
_entity_poly.entity_id
_entity_poly.type
_entity_poly.pdbx_seq_one_letter_code
_entity_poly.pdbx_strand_id
1 'polypeptide(L)'
;MCQNNLPEARRLFNLALRDAPRNRFVFLAWGEMEAREGNSGKARYLLRRGHKWNPSDPALLQAWGRLEAAAGKWDKARYLFSKGVQVRVRNSQRPPLSLPTLRVQ
;
A
#
# COMPACT_ATOMS: atom_id res chain seq x y z
N MET A 1 6.03 -25.83 -2.26
CA MET A 1 5.14 -25.83 -2.71
C MET A 1 4.27 -24.90 -2.35
N CYS A 2 3.80 -24.24 -3.00
CA CYS A 2 3.00 -23.36 -2.67
C CYS A 2 1.75 -23.80 -2.38
N GLN A 3 1.18 -23.58 -1.38
CA GLN A 3 -0.01 -24.03 -1.08
C GLN A 3 -1.02 -23.14 -1.44
N ASN A 4 -1.16 -22.25 -1.99
CA ASN A 4 -2.24 -21.45 -2.46
C ASN A 4 -3.53 -21.68 -1.77
N ASN A 5 -3.53 -21.67 -0.48
CA ASN A 5 -4.78 -21.81 0.25
C ASN A 5 -5.44 -20.44 0.33
N LEU A 6 -5.99 -20.02 -0.79
CA LEU A 6 -6.55 -18.68 -0.91
C LEU A 6 -7.78 -18.43 -0.02
N PRO A 7 -8.72 -19.39 0.08
CA PRO A 7 -9.86 -19.13 0.98
C PRO A 7 -9.43 -18.93 2.42
N GLU A 8 -8.45 -19.67 2.86
CA GLU A 8 -7.96 -19.51 4.22
C GLU A 8 -7.25 -18.19 4.40
N ALA A 9 -6.43 -17.80 3.43
CA ALA A 9 -5.74 -16.52 3.50
C ALA A 9 -6.74 -15.38 3.54
N ARG A 10 -7.79 -15.45 2.74
CA ARG A 10 -8.81 -14.41 2.73
C ARG A 10 -9.55 -14.33 4.05
N ARG A 11 -9.81 -15.47 4.63
CA ARG A 11 -10.47 -15.53 5.91
C ARG A 11 -9.62 -14.85 6.99
N LEU A 12 -8.33 -15.14 6.99
CA LEU A 12 -7.43 -14.54 7.96
C LEU A 12 -7.29 -13.04 7.77
N PHE A 13 -7.24 -12.58 6.53
CA PHE A 13 -7.19 -11.14 6.27
C PHE A 13 -8.46 -10.46 6.76
N ASN A 14 -9.61 -11.08 6.55
CA ASN A 14 -10.86 -10.51 7.03
C ASN A 14 -10.87 -10.41 8.55
N LEU A 15 -10.37 -11.44 9.22
CA LEU A 15 -10.31 -11.41 10.67
C LEU A 15 -9.36 -10.31 11.14
N ALA A 16 -8.24 -10.17 10.46
CA ALA A 16 -7.28 -9.13 10.83
C ALA A 16 -7.87 -7.74 10.69
N LEU A 17 -8.66 -7.52 9.65
CA LEU A 17 -9.30 -6.22 9.47
C LEU A 17 -10.43 -5.97 10.45
N ARG A 18 -11.03 -7.03 10.99
CA ARG A 18 -11.99 -6.82 12.04
C ARG A 18 -11.33 -6.25 13.27
N ASP A 19 -10.14 -6.74 13.60
CA ASP A 19 -9.44 -6.25 14.78
C ASP A 19 -8.77 -4.92 14.52
N ALA A 20 -8.24 -4.71 13.33
CA ALA A 20 -7.52 -3.49 12.99
C ALA A 20 -7.96 -3.02 11.61
N PRO A 21 -9.07 -2.31 11.53
CA PRO A 21 -9.66 -1.97 10.22
C PRO A 21 -8.85 -1.05 9.35
N ARG A 22 -7.82 -0.41 9.90
CA ARG A 22 -6.99 0.50 9.10
C ARG A 22 -5.57 0.01 8.95
N ASN A 23 -5.34 -1.27 9.22
CA ASN A 23 -3.99 -1.81 9.23
C ASN A 23 -3.39 -1.83 7.83
N ARG A 24 -2.32 -1.04 7.64
CA ARG A 24 -1.70 -0.91 6.33
C ARG A 24 -1.11 -2.21 5.83
N PHE A 25 -0.62 -3.03 6.73
CA PHE A 25 0.01 -4.29 6.32
C PHE A 25 -1.00 -5.26 5.74
N VAL A 26 -2.19 -5.30 6.32
CA VAL A 26 -3.23 -6.19 5.82
C VAL A 26 -3.67 -5.76 4.42
N PHE A 27 -3.91 -4.47 4.22
CA PHE A 27 -4.33 -3.98 2.91
C PHE A 27 -3.25 -4.24 1.87
N LEU A 28 -2.00 -4.02 2.23
CA LEU A 28 -0.90 -4.23 1.31
C LEU A 28 -0.76 -5.71 0.96
N ALA A 29 -0.70 -6.57 1.96
CA ALA A 29 -0.50 -8.00 1.72
C ALA A 29 -1.66 -8.61 0.96
N TRP A 30 -2.87 -8.27 1.35
CA TRP A 30 -4.05 -8.81 0.70
C TRP A 30 -4.17 -8.29 -0.73
N GLY A 31 -3.93 -6.98 -0.92
CA GLY A 31 -3.96 -6.39 -2.24
C GLY A 31 -2.96 -7.04 -3.17
N GLU A 32 -1.75 -7.26 -2.68
CA GLU A 32 -0.72 -7.91 -3.49
C GLU A 32 -1.08 -9.36 -3.80
N MET A 33 -1.66 -10.06 -2.86
CA MET A 33 -2.08 -11.44 -3.11
C MET A 33 -3.14 -11.49 -4.20
N GLU A 34 -4.15 -10.63 -4.12
CA GLU A 34 -5.20 -10.65 -5.14
C GLU A 34 -4.65 -10.23 -6.50
N ALA A 35 -3.69 -9.31 -6.52
CA ALA A 35 -3.07 -8.93 -7.79
C ALA A 35 -2.35 -10.12 -8.42
N ARG A 36 -1.63 -10.89 -7.62
CA ARG A 36 -0.93 -12.07 -8.13
C ARG A 36 -1.90 -13.11 -8.68
N GLU A 37 -3.09 -13.18 -8.09
CA GLU A 37 -4.09 -14.14 -8.54
C GLU A 37 -4.92 -13.64 -9.71
N GLY A 38 -4.60 -12.48 -10.23
CA GLY A 38 -5.34 -11.94 -11.36
C GLY A 38 -6.62 -11.21 -11.00
N ASN A 39 -6.88 -11.04 -9.72
CA ASN A 39 -8.10 -10.36 -9.27
C ASN A 39 -7.85 -8.87 -9.15
N SER A 40 -7.68 -8.22 -10.29
CA SER A 40 -7.29 -6.82 -10.33
C SER A 40 -8.29 -5.89 -9.66
N GLY A 41 -9.57 -6.17 -9.84
CA GLY A 41 -10.58 -5.32 -9.22
C GLY A 41 -10.53 -5.36 -7.72
N LYS A 42 -10.39 -6.55 -7.16
CA LYS A 42 -10.30 -6.70 -5.72
C LYS A 42 -9.00 -6.09 -5.20
N ALA A 43 -7.90 -6.32 -5.91
CA ALA A 43 -6.62 -5.74 -5.51
C ALA A 43 -6.69 -4.22 -5.50
N ARG A 44 -7.29 -3.64 -6.53
CA ARG A 44 -7.42 -2.19 -6.61
C ARG A 44 -8.26 -1.65 -5.46
N TYR A 45 -9.34 -2.31 -5.16
CA TYR A 45 -10.20 -1.92 -4.06
C TYR A 45 -9.42 -1.91 -2.73
N LEU A 46 -8.66 -2.97 -2.49
CA LEU A 46 -7.93 -3.10 -1.22
C LEU A 46 -6.82 -2.06 -1.12
N LEU A 47 -6.08 -1.84 -2.20
CA LEU A 47 -4.99 -0.88 -2.16
C LEU A 47 -5.50 0.55 -2.03
N ARG A 48 -6.60 0.86 -2.71
CA ARG A 48 -7.20 2.19 -2.58
C ARG A 48 -7.69 2.43 -1.16
N ARG A 49 -8.31 1.42 -0.58
CA ARG A 49 -8.82 1.56 0.76
C ARG A 49 -7.68 1.70 1.75
N GLY A 50 -6.62 0.92 1.55
CA GLY A 50 -5.45 1.04 2.41
C GLY A 50 -4.83 2.42 2.33
N HIS A 51 -4.74 2.97 1.13
CA HIS A 51 -4.21 4.30 0.94
C HIS A 51 -5.10 5.36 1.60
N LYS A 52 -6.39 5.17 1.53
CA LYS A 52 -7.31 6.12 2.15
C LYS A 52 -7.05 6.24 3.66
N TRP A 53 -6.80 5.10 4.31
CA TRP A 53 -6.56 5.12 5.74
C TRP A 53 -5.12 5.44 6.09
N ASN A 54 -4.20 5.25 5.16
CA ASN A 54 -2.77 5.43 5.42
C ASN A 54 -2.14 6.24 4.29
N PRO A 55 -2.52 7.52 4.16
CA PRO A 55 -2.10 8.30 2.99
C PRO A 55 -0.62 8.60 2.93
N SER A 56 0.09 8.44 4.04
CA SER A 56 1.53 8.70 4.06
C SER A 56 2.35 7.44 3.87
N ASP A 57 1.73 6.34 3.48
CA ASP A 57 2.45 5.10 3.28
C ASP A 57 2.79 4.93 1.80
N PRO A 58 4.05 5.10 1.41
CA PRO A 58 4.40 4.98 -0.01
C PRO A 58 4.31 3.56 -0.54
N ALA A 59 4.38 2.55 0.33
CA ALA A 59 4.30 1.17 -0.14
C ALA A 59 2.96 0.86 -0.77
N LEU A 60 1.87 1.42 -0.22
CA LEU A 60 0.54 1.22 -0.80
C LEU A 60 0.42 1.87 -2.16
N LEU A 61 1.00 3.07 -2.32
CA LEU A 61 1.00 3.74 -3.61
C LEU A 61 1.84 3.00 -4.63
N GLN A 62 2.97 2.45 -4.21
CA GLN A 62 3.81 1.67 -5.10
C GLN A 62 3.12 0.41 -5.56
N ALA A 63 2.49 -0.31 -4.64
CA ALA A 63 1.79 -1.54 -5.00
C ALA A 63 0.63 -1.24 -5.96
N TRP A 64 -0.09 -0.17 -5.70
CA TRP A 64 -1.18 0.24 -6.57
C TRP A 64 -0.65 0.64 -7.94
N GLY A 65 0.46 1.38 -7.99
CA GLY A 65 1.09 1.73 -9.26
C GLY A 65 1.48 0.50 -10.07
N ARG A 66 2.06 -0.50 -9.41
CA ARG A 66 2.43 -1.74 -10.10
C ARG A 66 1.20 -2.45 -10.65
N LEU A 67 0.12 -2.42 -9.91
CA LEU A 67 -1.13 -3.01 -10.38
C LEU A 67 -1.64 -2.32 -11.64
N GLU A 68 -1.62 -1.00 -11.65
CA GLU A 68 -2.10 -0.26 -12.82
C GLU A 68 -1.15 -0.43 -14.00
N ALA A 69 0.15 -0.52 -13.76
CA ALA A 69 1.10 -0.77 -14.84
C ALA A 69 0.84 -2.14 -15.47
N ALA A 70 0.57 -3.14 -14.64
CA ALA A 70 0.27 -4.48 -15.16
C ALA A 70 -1.02 -4.48 -15.95
N ALA A 71 -1.92 -3.56 -15.68
CA ALA A 71 -3.16 -3.42 -16.44
C ALA A 71 -3.01 -2.55 -17.68
N GLY A 72 -1.80 -2.08 -17.95
CA GLY A 72 -1.54 -1.23 -19.10
C GLY A 72 -1.90 0.23 -18.92
N LYS A 73 -2.26 0.61 -17.70
CA LYS A 73 -2.65 1.99 -17.42
C LYS A 73 -1.42 2.77 -16.99
N TRP A 74 -0.58 3.10 -17.97
CA TRP A 74 0.73 3.66 -17.68
C TRP A 74 0.67 5.06 -17.09
N ASP A 75 -0.27 5.89 -17.52
CA ASP A 75 -0.39 7.23 -16.98
C ASP A 75 -0.78 7.19 -15.50
N LYS A 76 -1.71 6.32 -15.17
CA LYS A 76 -2.11 6.20 -13.78
C LYS A 76 -0.99 5.63 -12.94
N ALA A 77 -0.29 4.63 -13.48
CA ALA A 77 0.84 4.05 -12.76
C ALA A 77 1.91 5.09 -12.49
N ARG A 78 2.21 5.91 -13.50
CA ARG A 78 3.21 6.96 -13.35
C ARG A 78 2.80 7.98 -12.29
N TYR A 79 1.53 8.34 -12.29
CA TYR A 79 1.02 9.26 -11.29
C TYR A 79 1.17 8.69 -9.88
N LEU A 80 0.82 7.40 -9.72
CA LEU A 80 0.90 6.76 -8.40
C LEU A 80 2.33 6.61 -7.92
N PHE A 81 3.24 6.24 -8.82
CA PHE A 81 4.65 6.13 -8.48
C PHE A 81 5.21 7.49 -8.07
N SER A 82 4.84 8.52 -8.81
CA SER A 82 5.29 9.86 -8.51
C SER A 82 4.81 10.31 -7.15
N LYS A 83 3.56 10.03 -6.86
CA LYS A 83 3.01 10.37 -5.57
C LYS A 83 3.70 9.62 -4.45
N GLY A 84 4.02 8.35 -4.69
CA GLY A 84 4.75 7.56 -3.71
C GLY A 84 6.13 8.12 -3.41
N VAL A 85 6.81 8.58 -4.45
CA VAL A 85 8.12 9.20 -4.26
C VAL A 85 7.99 10.48 -3.44
N GLN A 86 6.98 11.28 -3.74
CA GLN A 86 6.75 12.53 -2.99
C GLN A 86 6.51 12.26 -1.52
N VAL A 87 5.71 11.25 -1.22
CA VAL A 87 5.44 10.90 0.16
C VAL A 87 6.72 10.43 0.86
N ARG A 88 7.50 9.61 0.15
CA ARG A 88 8.74 9.11 0.70
C ARG A 88 9.73 10.24 1.00
N VAL A 89 9.84 11.18 0.09
CA VAL A 89 10.73 12.32 0.27
C VAL A 89 10.26 13.17 1.45
N ARG A 90 8.96 13.41 1.52
CA ARG A 90 8.41 14.19 2.62
C ARG A 90 8.69 13.52 3.96
N ASN A 91 8.51 12.20 4.02
CA ASN A 91 8.77 11.46 5.25
C ASN A 91 10.25 11.51 5.63
N SER A 92 11.13 11.46 4.64
CA SER A 92 12.56 11.52 4.90
C SER A 92 13.02 12.88 5.37
N GLN A 93 12.36 13.92 4.92
CA GLN A 93 12.75 15.26 5.29
C GLN A 93 12.21 15.69 6.63
N ARG A 94 11.30 14.91 7.19
CA ARG A 94 10.74 15.26 8.43
C ARG A 94 11.79 15.11 9.51
N PRO A 95 12.08 16.11 10.28
CA PRO A 95 13.10 15.98 11.33
C PRO A 95 12.60 15.07 12.43
N PRO A 96 13.48 14.32 13.03
CA PRO A 96 13.07 13.49 14.18
C PRO A 96 12.65 14.39 15.32
N LEU A 97 11.67 13.96 16.03
CA LEU A 97 11.17 14.75 17.15
C LEU A 97 12.21 14.98 18.20
N SER A 98 13.14 14.09 18.32
CA SER A 98 14.15 14.24 19.31
C SER A 98 15.23 15.26 18.96
N LEU A 99 15.23 15.79 17.72
CA LEU A 99 16.23 16.74 17.37
C LEU A 99 15.71 18.10 17.59
N PRO A 100 16.26 18.79 18.43
CA PRO A 100 15.79 20.10 18.60
C PRO A 100 16.37 20.90 17.52
N THR A 101 16.44 21.07 17.01
CA THR A 101 16.81 21.69 16.13
C THR A 101 17.86 22.32 16.06
N LEU A 102 18.41 22.25 16.13
CA LEU A 102 19.27 22.62 16.05
C LEU A 102 19.64 23.39 15.22
N ARG A 103 19.37 23.72 14.95
CA ARG A 103 19.56 24.39 14.32
C ARG A 103 19.73 25.24 14.09
N VAL A 104 19.82 25.56 14.21
CA VAL A 104 19.94 26.29 14.00
C VAL A 104 20.43 26.94 13.77
N GLN A 105 20.69 27.19 13.86
CA GLN A 105 21.27 27.74 13.72
C GLN A 105 21.64 28.17 13.26
#